data_ec8af2e4ad962ad9ce43c2e63297a0a8
#
_entry.id   ec8af2e4ad962ad9ce43c2e63297a0a8
#
_cell.length_a   1.000
_cell.length_b   1.000
_cell.length_c   1.000
_cell.angle_alpha   90.00
_cell.angle_beta   90.00
_cell.angle_gamma   90.00
#
_symmetry.space_group_name_H-M   'P 1'
#
loop_
_entity.id
_entity.type
_entity.pdbx_description
1 polymer ?
#
loop_
_entity_poly.entity_id
_entity_poly.type
_entity_poly.pdbx_seq_one_letter_code
_entity_poly.pdbx_strand_id
1 'polypeptide(L)'
;MGVPVESVAVGKCYVTEIGQVRRVLEIKNAMVKYESRGKTAHGRSWGALTTISILRFARDVEREVPCDYDPRYPTGTPEGGVRR
;
A
#
# COMPACT_ATOMS: atom_id res chain seq x y z
N MET A 1 13.43 -2.80 0.80
CA MET A 1 13.87 -1.74 -0.03
C MET A 1 12.91 -0.63 -0.02
N GLY A 2 12.62 0.14 -0.64
CA GLY A 2 11.70 1.25 -0.57
C GLY A 2 11.44 1.79 -1.96
N VAL A 3 10.69 2.86 -2.00
CA VAL A 3 10.44 3.55 -3.25
C VAL A 3 11.01 4.95 -3.13
N PRO A 4 11.28 5.62 -4.25
CA PRO A 4 11.71 7.02 -4.17
C PRO A 4 10.63 7.87 -3.51
N VAL A 5 11.05 8.83 -2.70
CA VAL A 5 10.11 9.71 -2.02
C VAL A 5 9.18 10.39 -3.02
N GLU A 6 9.72 10.79 -4.14
CA GLU A 6 8.93 11.52 -5.14
C GLU A 6 7.88 10.66 -5.83
N SER A 7 7.94 9.35 -5.63
CA SER A 7 6.92 8.48 -6.21
C SER A 7 5.75 8.24 -5.24
N VAL A 8 5.83 8.78 -4.02
CA VAL A 8 4.73 8.66 -3.07
C VAL A 8 3.72 9.76 -3.40
N ALA A 9 2.48 9.38 -3.69
CA ALA A 9 1.47 10.32 -4.13
C ALA A 9 0.10 9.96 -3.56
N VAL A 10 -0.70 11.00 -3.35
CA VAL A 10 -2.05 10.84 -2.84
C VAL A 10 -2.87 9.99 -3.82
N GLY A 11 -3.64 9.08 -3.27
CA GLY A 11 -4.50 8.21 -4.07
C GLY A 11 -3.83 6.93 -4.54
N LYS A 12 -2.53 6.81 -4.37
CA LYS A 12 -1.81 5.62 -4.80
C LYS A 12 -1.67 4.65 -3.66
N CYS A 13 -1.48 3.39 -4.00
CA CYS A 13 -1.34 2.32 -3.04
C CYS A 13 0.03 1.66 -3.17
N TYR A 14 0.54 1.19 -2.04
CA TYR A 14 1.86 0.60 -1.95
C TYR A 14 1.79 -0.61 -1.04
N VAL A 15 2.66 -1.58 -1.27
CA VAL A 15 2.67 -2.79 -0.44
C VAL A 15 3.99 -2.84 0.31
N THR A 16 3.93 -3.25 1.58
CA THR A 16 5.12 -3.46 2.39
C THR A 16 5.65 -4.88 2.19
N GLU A 17 6.84 -5.10 2.70
CA GLU A 17 7.49 -6.39 2.61
C GLU A 17 6.66 -7.51 3.23
N ILE A 18 5.90 -7.21 4.26
CA ILE A 18 5.09 -8.22 4.92
C ILE A 18 3.68 -8.31 4.34
N GLY A 19 3.42 -7.61 3.27
CA GLY A 19 2.14 -7.76 2.59
C GLY A 19 1.05 -6.81 3.06
N GLN A 20 1.39 -5.77 3.79
CA GLN A 20 0.39 -4.76 4.14
C GLN A 20 0.25 -3.77 2.99
N VAL A 21 -0.97 -3.49 2.58
CA VAL A 21 -1.23 -2.51 1.53
C VAL A 21 -1.61 -1.20 2.19
N ARG A 22 -0.98 -0.12 1.74
CA ARG A 22 -1.20 1.21 2.31
C ARG A 22 -1.65 2.15 1.21
N ARG A 23 -2.74 2.87 1.44
CA ARG A 23 -3.24 3.87 0.51
C ARG A 23 -2.99 5.25 1.07
N VAL A 24 -2.32 6.09 0.30
CA VAL A 24 -2.00 7.45 0.73
C VAL A 24 -3.23 8.32 0.61
N LEU A 25 -3.63 8.93 1.70
CA LEU A 25 -4.80 9.78 1.74
C LEU A 25 -4.44 11.25 1.70
N GLU A 26 -3.31 11.61 2.29
CA GLU A 26 -2.92 13.00 2.36
C GLU A 26 -1.43 13.11 2.55
N ILE A 27 -0.83 14.11 1.94
CA ILE A 27 0.57 14.45 2.15
C ILE A 27 0.62 15.92 2.53
N LYS A 28 1.15 16.19 3.72
CA LYS A 28 1.19 17.56 4.21
C LYS A 28 2.38 17.72 5.12
N ASN A 29 3.16 18.77 4.92
CA ASN A 29 4.33 19.07 5.75
C ASN A 29 5.28 17.88 5.85
N ALA A 30 5.51 17.21 4.71
CA ALA A 30 6.39 16.06 4.62
C ALA A 30 5.90 14.88 5.46
N MET A 31 4.61 14.85 5.79
CA MET A 31 3.99 13.75 6.51
C MET A 31 2.95 13.09 5.61
N VAL A 32 2.87 11.77 5.70
CA VAL A 32 1.93 10.99 4.93
C VAL A 32 0.89 10.41 5.86
N LYS A 33 -0.38 10.67 5.54
CA LYS A 33 -1.48 10.04 6.25
C LYS A 33 -1.98 8.93 5.33
N TYR A 34 -2.07 7.74 5.85
CA TYR A 34 -2.47 6.60 5.03
C TYR A 34 -3.39 5.68 5.81
N GLU A 35 -4.18 4.92 5.07
CA GLU A 35 -4.94 3.82 5.64
C GLU A 35 -4.32 2.53 5.13
N SER A 36 -4.52 1.46 5.88
CA SER A 36 -3.89 0.21 5.52
C SER A 36 -4.86 -0.94 5.64
N ARG A 37 -4.55 -2.03 4.95
CA ARG A 37 -5.23 -3.29 5.14
C ARG A 37 -4.17 -4.37 5.17
N GLY A 38 -4.44 -5.37 5.98
CA GLY A 38 -3.47 -6.42 6.19
C GLY A 38 -3.46 -7.45 5.09
N LYS A 39 -2.58 -8.40 5.22
CA LYS A 39 -2.44 -9.47 4.26
C LYS A 39 -3.35 -10.65 4.57
N THR A 40 -4.11 -10.58 5.63
CA THR A 40 -4.96 -11.70 6.01
C THR A 40 -6.20 -11.75 5.14
N ALA A 41 -6.97 -12.76 5.32
CA ALA A 41 -8.19 -12.90 4.57
C ALA A 41 -9.15 -11.75 4.78
N HIS A 42 -9.04 -11.08 5.89
CA HIS A 42 -9.90 -9.94 6.18
C HIS A 42 -9.33 -8.65 5.66
N GLY A 43 -8.22 -8.72 4.97
CA GLY A 43 -7.48 -7.55 4.60
C GLY A 43 -8.06 -6.73 3.48
N ARG A 44 -9.26 -7.03 3.05
CA ARG A 44 -9.87 -6.20 2.03
C ARG A 44 -10.40 -4.91 2.60
N SER A 45 -10.67 -4.89 3.88
CA SER A 45 -11.21 -3.70 4.51
C SER A 45 -10.10 -2.75 4.87
N TRP A 46 -10.24 -1.51 4.47
CA TRP A 46 -9.31 -0.48 4.88
C TRP A 46 -9.56 -0.17 6.34
N GLY A 47 -8.49 -0.17 7.10
CA GLY A 47 -8.60 -0.03 8.53
C GLY A 47 -7.85 1.16 9.06
N ALA A 48 -6.98 0.93 9.99
CA ALA A 48 -6.33 1.97 10.77
C ALA A 48 -5.75 3.11 9.93
N LEU A 49 -5.91 4.32 10.43
CA LEU A 49 -5.29 5.51 9.86
C LEU A 49 -4.00 5.77 10.62
N THR A 50 -2.95 6.09 9.89
CA THR A 50 -1.65 6.35 10.49
C THR A 50 -0.99 7.51 9.77
N THR A 51 -0.22 8.29 10.49
CA THR A 51 0.53 9.39 9.90
C THR A 51 2.00 9.21 10.28
N ILE A 52 2.87 9.19 9.28
CA ILE A 52 4.31 9.08 9.49
C ILE A 52 5.02 10.00 8.50
N SER A 53 6.32 10.18 8.68
CA SER A 53 7.06 11.01 7.74
C SER A 53 7.08 10.36 6.37
N ILE A 54 7.14 11.18 5.35
CA ILE A 54 7.17 10.66 3.97
C ILE A 54 8.44 9.84 3.72
N LEU A 55 9.53 10.21 4.37
CA LEU A 55 10.77 9.46 4.23
C LEU A 55 10.60 8.05 4.80
N ARG A 56 9.97 7.95 5.94
CA ARG A 56 9.74 6.65 6.54
C ARG A 56 8.76 5.83 5.73
N PHE A 57 7.69 6.46 5.25
CA PHE A 57 6.72 5.75 4.42
C PHE A 57 7.41 5.17 3.18
N ALA A 58 8.19 5.99 2.49
CA ALA A 58 8.85 5.55 1.27
C ALA A 58 9.84 4.41 1.54
N ARG A 59 10.48 4.44 2.70
CA ARG A 59 11.42 3.39 3.06
C ARG A 59 10.72 2.09 3.39
N ASP A 60 9.56 2.17 4.03
CA ASP A 60 8.88 0.99 4.55
C ASP A 60 8.09 0.23 3.50
N VAL A 61 7.67 0.87 2.43
CA VAL A 61 6.93 0.16 1.38
C VAL A 61 7.91 -0.37 0.34
N GLU A 62 7.52 -1.44 -0.34
CA GLU A 62 8.39 -2.05 -1.33
C GLU A 62 8.15 -1.52 -2.72
N ARG A 63 6.90 -1.33 -3.08
CA ARG A 63 6.58 -0.89 -4.44
C ARG A 63 5.15 -0.40 -4.50
N GLU A 64 4.86 0.33 -5.54
CA GLU A 64 3.50 0.75 -5.82
C GLU A 64 2.73 -0.42 -6.40
N VAL A 65 1.46 -0.55 -6.01
CA VAL A 65 0.59 -1.59 -6.50
C VAL A 65 -0.78 -0.99 -6.78
N PRO A 66 -1.61 -1.65 -7.58
CA PRO A 66 -3.00 -1.21 -7.71
C PRO A 66 -3.68 -1.26 -6.35
N CYS A 67 -4.64 -0.37 -6.14
CA CYS A 67 -5.30 -0.33 -4.84
C CYS A 67 -6.15 -1.54 -4.54
N ASP A 68 -6.48 -2.33 -5.55
CA ASP A 68 -7.18 -3.58 -5.33
C ASP A 68 -6.23 -4.77 -5.27
N TYR A 69 -4.93 -4.50 -5.18
CA TYR A 69 -3.92 -5.55 -5.08
C TYR A 69 -4.21 -6.45 -3.88
N ASP A 70 -4.08 -7.75 -4.07
CA ASP A 70 -4.28 -8.71 -3.01
C ASP A 70 -2.96 -9.44 -2.77
N PRO A 71 -2.33 -9.24 -1.62
CA PRO A 71 -1.03 -9.89 -1.36
C PRO A 71 -1.08 -11.41 -1.41
N ARG A 72 -2.26 -12.00 -1.32
CA ARG A 72 -2.38 -13.44 -1.43
C ARG A 72 -2.23 -13.92 -2.87
N TYR A 73 -2.28 -13.00 -3.82
CA TYR A 73 -2.12 -13.32 -5.23
C TYR A 73 -1.08 -12.40 -5.83
N PRO A 74 0.16 -12.51 -5.37
CA PRO A 74 1.18 -11.53 -5.74
C PRO A 74 1.55 -11.50 -7.21
N THR A 75 1.21 -12.53 -7.95
CA THR A 75 1.56 -12.57 -9.35
C THR A 75 0.45 -12.06 -10.25
N GLY A 76 -0.66 -11.65 -9.67
CA GLY A 76 -1.73 -11.14 -10.50
C GLY A 76 -2.98 -10.91 -9.72
N THR A 77 -4.05 -10.60 -10.42
CA THR A 77 -5.29 -10.33 -9.77
C THR A 77 -6.10 -11.58 -9.66
N PRO A 78 -6.92 -11.70 -8.64
CA PRO A 78 -7.72 -12.89 -8.47
C PRO A 78 -8.65 -13.14 -9.63
N GLU A 79 -9.28 -12.12 -10.13
CA GLU A 79 -10.21 -12.33 -11.21
C GLU A 79 -9.49 -12.65 -12.48
N GLY A 80 -8.34 -12.07 -12.66
CA GLY A 80 -7.58 -12.39 -13.84
C GLY A 80 -7.09 -13.77 -13.76
N GLY A 81 -6.77 -14.17 -12.58
CA GLY A 81 -6.31 -15.49 -12.43
C GLY A 81 -7.42 -16.45 -12.52
N VAL A 82 -8.49 -15.99 -12.53
CA VAL A 82 -9.53 -16.81 -12.57
C VAL A 82 -9.63 -17.63 -13.71
N ARG A 83 -9.18 -17.37 -13.91
CA ARG A 83 -9.15 -17.84 -14.65
C ARG A 83 -8.70 -18.83 -14.86
N ARG A 84 -8.89 -18.86 -14.60
CA ARG A 84 -8.68 -19.43 -14.69
C ARG A 84 -8.65 -20.08 -14.77
#